data_4dc910946a43b8348b2b161e75682954
#
_entry.id   4dc910946a43b8348b2b161e75682954
#
_cell.length_a   1.000
_cell.length_b   1.000
_cell.length_c   1.000
_cell.angle_alpha   90.00
_cell.angle_beta   90.00
_cell.angle_gamma   90.00
#
_symmetry.space_group_name_H-M   'P 1'
#
loop_
_entity.id
_entity.type
_entity.pdbx_description
1 polymer ?
#
loop_
_entity_poly.entity_id
_entity_poly.type
_entity_poly.pdbx_seq_one_letter_code
_entity_poly.pdbx_strand_id
1 'polypeptide(L)'
;MKILHISKYYYPYIGGVENICKYLVEGTEKHETAVVCFNESCKDTIDIVNGHTIYRVGTWVNIARQALSFSYFSVLRKAIKEFQPDVIQFHWANPFPAWVLLCVIPKNVKLIIHWHMDIIKQKRIYPFIKPIEKALLKRADIICVTSPQYRDGSLPLQSFKEKVRIVQNAINEKNYILEEGDREKIEAVKAKYNNKPIVFFIGRHIQYKGLPHLIEAERFVQSDCEFVIAGDGPLTEELKANSKSPRVHFVGRLSDEELKFYHYAASIFAFPSITKNEAFGVALAEAMFCNTPAVTFTISGSGVNWVSLNGETGLEV
;
A
#
# COMPACT_ATOMS: atom_id res chain seq x y z
N MET A 1 -23.32 12.37 -1.24
CA MET A 1 -22.98 11.68 -2.52
C MET A 1 -22.79 10.20 -2.22
N LYS A 2 -23.03 9.36 -3.23
CA LYS A 2 -22.77 7.92 -3.17
C LYS A 2 -21.47 7.60 -3.90
N ILE A 3 -20.51 7.03 -3.21
CA ILE A 3 -19.17 6.73 -3.75
C ILE A 3 -18.95 5.21 -3.75
N LEU A 4 -18.78 4.63 -4.94
CA LEU A 4 -18.47 3.23 -5.10
C LEU A 4 -16.96 3.05 -5.32
N HIS A 5 -16.29 2.43 -4.36
CA HIS A 5 -14.88 2.10 -4.49
C HIS A 5 -14.71 0.76 -5.22
N ILE A 6 -13.74 0.68 -6.12
CA ILE A 6 -13.35 -0.57 -6.79
C ILE A 6 -11.88 -0.82 -6.44
N SER A 7 -11.62 -1.80 -5.60
CA SER A 7 -10.30 -2.19 -5.17
C SER A 7 -10.02 -3.66 -5.51
N LYS A 8 -8.74 -4.07 -5.44
CA LYS A 8 -8.40 -5.46 -5.66
C LYS A 8 -8.96 -6.35 -4.56
N TYR A 9 -8.63 -6.03 -3.31
CA TYR A 9 -9.16 -6.65 -2.11
C TYR A 9 -9.61 -5.56 -1.14
N TYR A 10 -10.28 -5.96 -0.07
CA TYR A 10 -10.72 -5.09 1.02
C TYR A 10 -10.64 -5.84 2.36
N TYR A 11 -10.67 -5.13 3.48
CA TYR A 11 -10.65 -5.73 4.82
C TYR A 11 -11.56 -6.98 4.90
N PRO A 12 -11.13 -8.10 5.54
CA PRO A 12 -9.96 -8.24 6.42
C PRO A 12 -8.61 -8.44 5.70
N TYR A 13 -8.54 -8.39 4.38
CA TYR A 13 -7.29 -8.47 3.67
C TYR A 13 -6.44 -7.22 3.94
N ILE A 14 -5.18 -7.41 4.38
CA ILE A 14 -4.28 -6.33 4.78
C ILE A 14 -3.23 -6.09 3.69
N GLY A 15 -3.11 -4.87 3.24
CA GLY A 15 -2.11 -4.40 2.28
C GLY A 15 -2.16 -2.89 2.13
N GLY A 16 -1.10 -2.28 1.57
CA GLY A 16 -1.01 -0.83 1.48
C GLY A 16 -2.16 -0.17 0.70
N VAL A 17 -2.54 -0.75 -0.44
CA VAL A 17 -3.68 -0.25 -1.25
C VAL A 17 -5.01 -0.50 -0.55
N GLU A 18 -5.14 -1.67 0.05
CA GLU A 18 -6.34 -2.11 0.77
C GLU A 18 -6.59 -1.22 2.00
N ASN A 19 -5.56 -0.89 2.76
CA ASN A 19 -5.66 0.02 3.91
C ASN A 19 -6.04 1.44 3.47
N ILE A 20 -5.45 1.97 2.39
CA ILE A 20 -5.82 3.28 1.86
C ILE A 20 -7.28 3.26 1.38
N CYS A 21 -7.73 2.20 0.70
CA CYS A 21 -9.14 2.07 0.32
C CYS A 21 -10.04 2.06 1.56
N LYS A 22 -9.67 1.33 2.61
CA LYS A 22 -10.42 1.29 3.88
C LYS A 22 -10.50 2.67 4.52
N TYR A 23 -9.38 3.40 4.63
CA TYR A 23 -9.38 4.75 5.21
C TYR A 23 -10.24 5.73 4.42
N LEU A 24 -10.26 5.63 3.09
CA LEU A 24 -11.12 6.47 2.24
C LEU A 24 -12.60 6.11 2.40
N VAL A 25 -12.93 4.83 2.54
CA VAL A 25 -14.30 4.36 2.74
C VAL A 25 -14.83 4.79 4.10
N GLU A 26 -14.06 4.57 5.16
CA GLU A 26 -14.47 4.81 6.56
C GLU A 26 -14.32 6.29 6.97
N GLY A 27 -13.37 7.02 6.38
CA GLY A 27 -13.12 8.43 6.70
C GLY A 27 -14.06 9.43 6.04
N THR A 28 -14.97 8.99 5.16
CA THR A 28 -15.91 9.87 4.47
C THR A 28 -17.31 9.86 5.10
N GLU A 29 -17.41 10.20 6.38
CA GLU A 29 -18.65 10.15 7.18
C GLU A 29 -19.86 10.89 6.55
N LYS A 30 -19.61 11.92 5.72
CA LYS A 30 -20.66 12.70 5.05
C LYS A 30 -21.19 12.06 3.76
N HIS A 31 -20.68 10.90 3.38
CA HIS A 31 -21.00 10.24 2.12
C HIS A 31 -21.35 8.77 2.35
N GLU A 32 -22.30 8.26 1.57
CA GLU A 32 -22.54 6.82 1.52
C GLU A 32 -21.42 6.18 0.69
N THR A 33 -20.80 5.13 1.19
CA THR A 33 -19.75 4.40 0.50
C THR A 33 -20.06 2.92 0.42
N ALA A 34 -19.66 2.31 -0.69
CA ALA A 34 -19.69 0.88 -0.91
C ALA A 34 -18.42 0.43 -1.65
N VAL A 35 -18.10 -0.85 -1.60
CA VAL A 35 -16.88 -1.39 -2.21
C VAL A 35 -17.22 -2.59 -3.11
N VAL A 36 -16.58 -2.67 -4.28
CA VAL A 36 -16.49 -3.89 -5.08
C VAL A 36 -15.04 -4.35 -5.03
N CYS A 37 -14.81 -5.59 -4.60
CA CYS A 37 -13.47 -6.19 -4.53
C CYS A 37 -13.51 -7.68 -4.84
N PHE A 38 -12.34 -8.32 -4.99
CA PHE A 38 -12.28 -9.77 -5.07
C PHE A 38 -12.44 -10.42 -3.69
N ASN A 39 -13.01 -11.63 -3.71
CA ASN A 39 -13.00 -12.56 -2.59
C ASN A 39 -11.78 -13.48 -2.71
N GLU A 40 -11.26 -13.98 -1.60
CA GLU A 40 -10.23 -15.03 -1.60
C GLU A 40 -10.79 -16.39 -2.02
N SER A 41 -12.08 -16.63 -1.77
CA SER A 41 -12.79 -17.81 -2.25
C SER A 41 -13.36 -17.62 -3.66
N CYS A 42 -13.81 -18.72 -4.29
CA CYS A 42 -14.48 -18.67 -5.57
C CYS A 42 -15.97 -18.25 -5.50
N LYS A 43 -16.47 -17.88 -4.31
CA LYS A 43 -17.88 -17.51 -4.09
C LYS A 43 -18.04 -15.99 -4.08
N ASP A 44 -19.09 -15.52 -4.76
CA ASP A 44 -19.54 -14.13 -4.62
C ASP A 44 -20.28 -13.97 -3.30
N THR A 45 -19.98 -12.92 -2.54
CA THR A 45 -20.69 -12.56 -1.30
C THR A 45 -20.98 -11.06 -1.24
N ILE A 46 -21.96 -10.70 -0.43
CA ILE A 46 -22.23 -9.33 -0.06
C ILE A 46 -22.18 -9.26 1.45
N ASP A 47 -21.25 -8.48 1.96
CA ASP A 47 -21.02 -8.32 3.40
C ASP A 47 -21.29 -6.87 3.82
N ILE A 48 -21.51 -6.66 5.10
CA ILE A 48 -21.51 -5.32 5.71
C ILE A 48 -20.31 -5.25 6.64
N VAL A 49 -19.41 -4.32 6.40
CA VAL A 49 -18.21 -4.08 7.21
C VAL A 49 -18.25 -2.62 7.67
N ASN A 50 -18.28 -2.40 8.97
CA ASN A 50 -18.33 -1.07 9.59
C ASN A 50 -19.44 -0.17 9.01
N GLY A 51 -20.60 -0.77 8.66
CA GLY A 51 -21.75 -0.06 8.08
C GLY A 51 -21.71 0.13 6.56
N HIS A 52 -20.64 -0.30 5.88
CA HIS A 52 -20.48 -0.18 4.43
C HIS A 52 -20.79 -1.49 3.73
N THR A 53 -21.45 -1.44 2.57
CA THR A 53 -21.76 -2.60 1.75
C THR A 53 -20.55 -3.01 0.92
N ILE A 54 -20.11 -4.26 1.04
CA ILE A 54 -18.96 -4.81 0.32
C ILE A 54 -19.44 -5.92 -0.60
N TYR A 55 -19.36 -5.70 -1.90
CA TYR A 55 -19.61 -6.70 -2.93
C TYR A 55 -18.31 -7.45 -3.22
N ARG A 56 -18.20 -8.68 -2.75
CA ARG A 56 -17.00 -9.52 -2.96
C ARG A 56 -17.23 -10.47 -4.12
N VAL A 57 -16.39 -10.38 -5.12
CA VAL A 57 -16.43 -11.20 -6.33
C VAL A 57 -15.53 -12.40 -6.16
N GLY A 58 -16.07 -13.60 -6.33
CA GLY A 58 -15.30 -14.84 -6.21
C GLY A 58 -14.12 -14.89 -7.17
N THR A 59 -12.93 -15.25 -6.67
CA THR A 59 -11.72 -15.41 -7.47
C THR A 59 -11.64 -16.84 -8.01
N TRP A 60 -11.66 -16.99 -9.32
CA TRP A 60 -11.57 -18.31 -9.97
C TRP A 60 -10.14 -18.68 -10.36
N VAL A 61 -9.37 -17.70 -10.80
CA VAL A 61 -7.99 -17.90 -11.25
C VAL A 61 -7.13 -16.67 -10.88
N ASN A 62 -5.88 -16.90 -10.51
CA ASN A 62 -4.88 -15.88 -10.33
C ASN A 62 -3.76 -16.03 -11.36
N ILE A 63 -3.63 -15.08 -12.28
CA ILE A 63 -2.58 -15.06 -13.31
C ILE A 63 -1.73 -13.80 -13.13
N ALA A 64 -0.42 -13.94 -13.01
CA ALA A 64 0.52 -12.83 -12.81
C ALA A 64 0.11 -11.85 -11.69
N ARG A 65 -0.45 -12.39 -10.60
CA ARG A 65 -1.02 -11.66 -9.45
C ARG A 65 -2.30 -10.88 -9.76
N GLN A 66 -2.93 -11.13 -10.91
CA GLN A 66 -4.24 -10.59 -11.23
C GLN A 66 -5.30 -11.66 -10.94
N ALA A 67 -6.23 -11.36 -10.04
CA ALA A 67 -7.43 -12.16 -9.84
C ALA A 67 -8.37 -11.99 -11.04
N LEU A 68 -8.95 -13.08 -11.50
CA LEU A 68 -9.92 -13.15 -12.60
C LEU A 68 -11.18 -13.85 -12.12
N SER A 69 -12.34 -13.40 -12.63
CA SER A 69 -13.63 -13.98 -12.30
C SER A 69 -14.62 -13.80 -13.45
N PHE A 70 -15.38 -14.84 -13.73
CA PHE A 70 -16.47 -14.77 -14.70
C PHE A 70 -17.65 -13.93 -14.19
N SER A 71 -17.89 -13.91 -12.87
CA SER A 71 -18.99 -13.15 -12.27
C SER A 71 -18.68 -11.65 -12.08
N TYR A 72 -17.45 -11.20 -12.31
CA TYR A 72 -17.07 -9.80 -12.03
C TYR A 72 -17.95 -8.79 -12.77
N PHE A 73 -18.29 -9.10 -14.03
CA PHE A 73 -19.13 -8.24 -14.86
C PHE A 73 -20.55 -8.11 -14.28
N SER A 74 -21.17 -9.23 -13.90
CA SER A 74 -22.52 -9.25 -13.34
C SER A 74 -22.58 -8.61 -11.96
N VAL A 75 -21.61 -8.90 -11.10
CA VAL A 75 -21.54 -8.32 -9.74
C VAL A 75 -21.30 -6.81 -9.80
N LEU A 76 -20.38 -6.34 -10.64
CA LEU A 76 -20.14 -4.90 -10.78
C LEU A 76 -21.37 -4.18 -11.36
N ARG A 77 -22.05 -4.76 -12.37
CA ARG A 77 -23.33 -4.19 -12.87
C ARG A 77 -24.39 -4.15 -11.79
N LYS A 78 -24.50 -5.21 -11.00
CA LYS A 78 -25.44 -5.28 -9.87
C LYS A 78 -25.13 -4.18 -8.86
N ALA A 79 -23.87 -4.05 -8.42
CA ALA A 79 -23.44 -3.04 -7.48
C ALA A 79 -23.75 -1.61 -7.97
N ILE A 80 -23.45 -1.30 -9.24
CA ILE A 80 -23.77 0.01 -9.84
C ILE A 80 -25.29 0.25 -9.86
N LYS A 81 -26.08 -0.75 -10.22
CA LYS A 81 -27.55 -0.63 -10.29
C LYS A 81 -28.21 -0.46 -8.92
N GLU A 82 -27.76 -1.22 -7.92
CA GLU A 82 -28.33 -1.19 -6.55
C GLU A 82 -27.88 0.04 -5.77
N PHE A 83 -26.59 0.33 -5.81
CA PHE A 83 -26.00 1.43 -5.06
C PHE A 83 -26.23 2.79 -5.72
N GLN A 84 -26.37 2.86 -7.05
CA GLN A 84 -26.55 4.11 -7.82
C GLN A 84 -25.51 5.19 -7.49
N PRO A 85 -24.19 4.91 -7.72
CA PRO A 85 -23.13 5.83 -7.34
C PRO A 85 -23.16 7.12 -8.16
N ASP A 86 -22.90 8.25 -7.50
CA ASP A 86 -22.55 9.52 -8.13
C ASP A 86 -21.14 9.51 -8.67
N VAL A 87 -20.24 8.82 -7.92
CA VAL A 87 -18.81 8.73 -8.18
C VAL A 87 -18.36 7.28 -8.06
N ILE A 88 -17.52 6.83 -8.99
CA ILE A 88 -16.75 5.59 -8.86
C ILE A 88 -15.30 5.97 -8.62
N GLN A 89 -14.71 5.47 -7.52
CA GLN A 89 -13.29 5.61 -7.23
C GLN A 89 -12.59 4.29 -7.50
N PHE A 90 -11.78 4.25 -8.54
CA PHE A 90 -11.07 3.06 -8.98
C PHE A 90 -9.62 3.05 -8.48
N HIS A 91 -9.22 2.01 -7.76
CA HIS A 91 -7.86 1.82 -7.25
C HIS A 91 -7.00 1.06 -8.27
N TRP A 92 -6.14 1.78 -8.98
CA TRP A 92 -5.18 1.21 -9.95
C TRP A 92 -3.92 0.71 -9.21
N ALA A 93 -3.28 -0.47 -9.51
CA ALA A 93 -3.30 -1.17 -10.80
C ALA A 93 -4.11 -2.49 -10.70
N ASN A 94 -5.24 -2.53 -11.34
CA ASN A 94 -6.11 -3.71 -11.40
C ASN A 94 -6.74 -3.80 -12.81
N PRO A 95 -5.97 -4.30 -13.82
CA PRO A 95 -6.33 -4.18 -15.23
C PRO A 95 -7.64 -4.88 -15.63
N PHE A 96 -7.92 -6.09 -15.10
CA PHE A 96 -9.13 -6.80 -15.43
C PHE A 96 -10.39 -6.09 -14.93
N PRO A 97 -10.52 -5.69 -13.67
CA PRO A 97 -11.61 -4.82 -13.21
C PRO A 97 -11.72 -3.50 -13.97
N ALA A 98 -10.60 -2.91 -14.38
CA ALA A 98 -10.60 -1.70 -15.19
C ALA A 98 -11.28 -1.91 -16.55
N TRP A 99 -10.96 -3.01 -17.22
CA TRP A 99 -11.61 -3.39 -18.48
C TRP A 99 -13.12 -3.61 -18.28
N VAL A 100 -13.53 -4.36 -17.25
CA VAL A 100 -14.95 -4.58 -16.95
C VAL A 100 -15.66 -3.26 -16.63
N LEU A 101 -15.03 -2.38 -15.81
CA LEU A 101 -15.58 -1.07 -15.48
C LEU A 101 -15.83 -0.22 -16.74
N LEU A 102 -14.88 -0.18 -17.66
CA LEU A 102 -15.03 0.56 -18.91
C LEU A 102 -16.23 0.07 -19.76
N CYS A 103 -16.59 -1.21 -19.64
CA CYS A 103 -17.74 -1.77 -20.34
C CYS A 103 -19.10 -1.42 -19.69
N VAL A 104 -19.11 -1.10 -18.37
CA VAL A 104 -20.37 -0.98 -17.63
C VAL A 104 -20.61 0.37 -16.99
N ILE A 105 -19.57 1.25 -16.89
CA ILE A 105 -19.71 2.55 -16.23
C ILE A 105 -20.72 3.45 -16.96
N PRO A 106 -21.75 3.98 -16.27
CA PRO A 106 -22.67 4.91 -16.86
C PRO A 106 -21.97 6.23 -17.25
N LYS A 107 -22.46 6.89 -18.30
CA LYS A 107 -21.86 8.14 -18.79
C LYS A 107 -21.94 9.30 -17.79
N ASN A 108 -23.01 9.34 -17.00
CA ASN A 108 -23.26 10.38 -16.01
C ASN A 108 -22.49 10.19 -14.68
N VAL A 109 -21.92 9.01 -14.43
CA VAL A 109 -21.14 8.74 -13.22
C VAL A 109 -19.72 9.27 -13.38
N LYS A 110 -19.24 10.02 -12.39
CA LYS A 110 -17.88 10.54 -12.34
C LYS A 110 -16.89 9.42 -12.02
N LEU A 111 -15.74 9.43 -12.68
CA LEU A 111 -14.68 8.46 -12.46
C LEU A 111 -13.44 9.13 -11.88
N ILE A 112 -13.08 8.75 -10.67
CA ILE A 112 -11.82 9.11 -10.02
C ILE A 112 -10.91 7.88 -10.05
N ILE A 113 -9.68 8.03 -10.51
CA ILE A 113 -8.67 6.98 -10.42
C ILE A 113 -7.72 7.32 -9.29
N HIS A 114 -7.57 6.42 -8.32
CA HIS A 114 -6.49 6.47 -7.35
C HIS A 114 -5.31 5.65 -7.88
N TRP A 115 -4.29 6.33 -8.36
CA TRP A 115 -3.15 5.75 -9.06
C TRP A 115 -2.06 5.39 -8.04
N HIS A 116 -2.05 4.13 -7.60
CA HIS A 116 -1.11 3.68 -6.56
C HIS A 116 0.26 3.30 -7.11
N MET A 117 0.33 2.77 -8.33
CA MET A 117 1.59 2.34 -8.94
C MET A 117 1.50 2.15 -10.45
N ASP A 118 2.65 2.25 -11.11
CA ASP A 118 2.81 1.86 -12.51
C ASP A 118 2.98 0.33 -12.63
N ILE A 119 2.55 -0.25 -13.75
CA ILE A 119 2.80 -1.65 -14.07
C ILE A 119 4.19 -1.77 -14.70
N ILE A 120 5.18 -2.18 -13.91
CA ILE A 120 6.59 -2.22 -14.33
C ILE A 120 7.09 -3.64 -14.62
N LYS A 121 6.67 -4.63 -13.80
CA LYS A 121 7.23 -5.99 -13.85
C LYS A 121 6.67 -6.85 -14.97
N GLN A 122 5.44 -6.63 -15.38
CA GLN A 122 4.73 -7.47 -16.34
C GLN A 122 5.02 -7.08 -17.79
N LYS A 123 6.28 -6.89 -18.15
CA LYS A 123 6.70 -6.38 -19.47
C LYS A 123 6.11 -7.16 -20.65
N ARG A 124 5.96 -8.48 -20.55
CA ARG A 124 5.44 -9.33 -21.64
C ARG A 124 3.93 -9.16 -21.88
N ILE A 125 3.16 -8.90 -20.83
CA ILE A 125 1.70 -8.74 -20.94
C ILE A 125 1.27 -7.26 -20.97
N TYR A 126 2.18 -6.34 -20.66
CA TYR A 126 1.88 -4.92 -20.62
C TYR A 126 1.37 -4.34 -21.97
N PRO A 127 1.84 -4.78 -23.15
CA PRO A 127 1.25 -4.33 -24.42
C PRO A 127 -0.26 -4.56 -24.55
N PHE A 128 -0.79 -5.61 -23.91
CA PHE A 128 -2.23 -5.91 -23.86
C PHE A 128 -2.96 -5.09 -22.80
N ILE A 129 -2.28 -4.70 -21.73
CA ILE A 129 -2.84 -3.88 -20.65
C ILE A 129 -2.86 -2.39 -21.04
N LYS A 130 -1.85 -1.91 -21.75
CA LYS A 130 -1.69 -0.51 -22.12
C LYS A 130 -2.91 0.14 -22.81
N PRO A 131 -3.64 -0.52 -23.70
CA PRO A 131 -4.87 0.04 -24.28
C PRO A 131 -5.96 0.26 -23.22
N ILE A 132 -6.12 -0.68 -22.27
CA ILE A 132 -7.09 -0.58 -21.16
C ILE A 132 -6.71 0.58 -20.23
N GLU A 133 -5.43 0.65 -19.84
CA GLU A 133 -4.87 1.74 -19.04
C GLU A 133 -5.13 3.10 -19.70
N LYS A 134 -4.80 3.24 -20.97
CA LYS A 134 -5.04 4.49 -21.71
C LYS A 134 -6.52 4.85 -21.80
N ALA A 135 -7.41 3.88 -22.06
CA ALA A 135 -8.85 4.09 -22.10
C ALA A 135 -9.40 4.51 -20.73
N LEU A 136 -8.92 3.89 -19.65
CA LEU A 136 -9.28 4.22 -18.29
C LEU A 136 -8.87 5.67 -17.94
N LEU A 137 -7.61 6.05 -18.21
CA LEU A 137 -7.09 7.40 -18.00
C LEU A 137 -7.84 8.44 -18.83
N LYS A 138 -8.20 8.11 -20.09
CA LYS A 138 -9.01 8.98 -20.94
C LYS A 138 -10.41 9.20 -20.37
N ARG A 139 -11.05 8.14 -19.82
CA ARG A 139 -12.40 8.18 -19.24
C ARG A 139 -12.43 8.92 -17.88
N ALA A 140 -11.33 8.90 -17.14
CA ALA A 140 -11.24 9.55 -15.82
C ALA A 140 -11.57 11.03 -15.87
N ASP A 141 -12.32 11.51 -14.86
CA ASP A 141 -12.52 12.92 -14.59
C ASP A 141 -11.33 13.49 -13.77
N ILE A 142 -10.85 12.71 -12.80
CA ILE A 142 -9.71 13.04 -11.92
C ILE A 142 -8.80 11.82 -11.76
N ILE A 143 -7.50 12.06 -11.64
CA ILE A 143 -6.49 11.05 -11.34
C ILE A 143 -5.75 11.52 -10.09
N CYS A 144 -5.88 10.78 -8.98
CA CYS A 144 -5.18 11.04 -7.74
C CYS A 144 -3.84 10.31 -7.72
N VAL A 145 -2.76 11.00 -7.40
CA VAL A 145 -1.42 10.45 -7.16
C VAL A 145 -0.88 10.94 -5.83
N THR A 146 0.07 10.21 -5.26
CA THR A 146 0.54 10.45 -3.89
C THR A 146 1.55 11.57 -3.75
N SER A 147 2.27 11.94 -4.83
CA SER A 147 3.30 12.99 -4.78
C SER A 147 3.52 13.64 -6.15
N PRO A 148 4.09 14.86 -6.18
CA PRO A 148 4.52 15.50 -7.41
C PRO A 148 5.58 14.68 -8.16
N GLN A 149 6.54 14.08 -7.45
CA GLN A 149 7.59 13.25 -8.01
C GLN A 149 7.02 12.04 -8.71
N TYR A 150 6.00 11.41 -8.11
CA TYR A 150 5.33 10.27 -8.73
C TYR A 150 4.55 10.66 -9.99
N ARG A 151 3.83 11.80 -9.97
CA ARG A 151 3.16 12.37 -11.16
C ARG A 151 4.14 12.55 -12.32
N ASP A 152 5.28 13.17 -12.03
CA ASP A 152 6.27 13.54 -13.05
C ASP A 152 7.09 12.32 -13.51
N GLY A 153 7.30 11.34 -12.65
CA GLY A 153 8.00 10.08 -12.95
C GLY A 153 7.17 8.98 -13.60
N SER A 154 5.83 9.13 -13.66
CA SER A 154 4.93 8.13 -14.23
C SER A 154 4.71 8.40 -15.73
N LEU A 155 5.26 7.55 -16.60
CA LEU A 155 5.10 7.68 -18.05
C LEU A 155 3.64 7.62 -18.53
N PRO A 156 2.77 6.72 -18.02
CA PRO A 156 1.37 6.69 -18.42
C PRO A 156 0.62 8.00 -18.15
N LEU A 157 1.00 8.73 -17.11
CA LEU A 157 0.31 9.96 -16.70
C LEU A 157 0.73 11.20 -17.47
N GLN A 158 1.83 11.16 -18.23
CA GLN A 158 2.37 12.35 -18.91
C GLN A 158 1.37 13.02 -19.88
N SER A 159 0.52 12.21 -20.54
CA SER A 159 -0.50 12.71 -21.46
C SER A 159 -1.81 13.14 -20.78
N PHE A 160 -1.89 13.10 -19.44
CA PHE A 160 -3.11 13.37 -18.67
C PHE A 160 -2.85 14.26 -17.45
N LYS A 161 -1.75 15.01 -17.44
CA LYS A 161 -1.33 15.84 -16.30
C LYS A 161 -2.39 16.84 -15.83
N GLU A 162 -3.19 17.34 -16.75
CA GLU A 162 -4.28 18.28 -16.46
C GLU A 162 -5.37 17.67 -15.55
N LYS A 163 -5.55 16.34 -15.58
CA LYS A 163 -6.48 15.60 -14.73
C LYS A 163 -5.86 15.19 -13.40
N VAL A 164 -4.53 15.27 -13.27
CA VAL A 164 -3.84 14.78 -12.08
C VAL A 164 -3.99 15.76 -10.92
N ARG A 165 -4.31 15.21 -9.75
CA ARG A 165 -4.31 15.92 -8.46
C ARG A 165 -3.44 15.17 -7.49
N ILE A 166 -2.65 15.92 -6.70
CA ILE A 166 -1.85 15.33 -5.63
C ILE A 166 -2.78 15.10 -4.43
N VAL A 167 -2.93 13.84 -4.05
CA VAL A 167 -3.66 13.42 -2.85
C VAL A 167 -2.73 12.46 -2.10
N GLN A 168 -2.09 12.96 -1.09
CA GLN A 168 -1.16 12.19 -0.28
C GLN A 168 -1.89 11.04 0.43
N ASN A 169 -1.22 9.91 0.58
CA ASN A 169 -1.71 8.89 1.49
C ASN A 169 -1.60 9.40 2.93
N ALA A 170 -2.47 8.90 3.77
CA ALA A 170 -2.48 9.21 5.19
C ALA A 170 -2.33 7.91 6.01
N ILE A 171 -1.96 8.06 7.26
CA ILE A 171 -2.01 7.03 8.28
C ILE A 171 -3.22 7.28 9.18
N ASN A 172 -3.67 6.23 9.87
CA ASN A 172 -4.59 6.42 10.98
C ASN A 172 -3.78 6.74 12.24
N GLU A 173 -3.67 8.01 12.58
CA GLU A 173 -2.89 8.49 13.72
C GLU A 173 -3.33 7.86 15.05
N LYS A 174 -4.63 7.53 15.19
CA LYS A 174 -5.16 6.91 16.42
C LYS A 174 -4.47 5.58 16.75
N ASN A 175 -3.98 4.87 15.74
CA ASN A 175 -3.25 3.62 15.94
C ASN A 175 -1.87 3.83 16.57
N TYR A 176 -1.35 5.07 16.55
CA TYR A 176 0.01 5.41 16.99
C TYR A 176 0.05 6.38 18.17
N ILE A 177 -1.09 6.93 18.61
CA ILE A 177 -1.16 7.72 19.83
C ILE A 177 -0.86 6.81 21.03
N LEU A 178 0.06 7.25 21.90
CA LEU A 178 0.42 6.53 23.11
C LEU A 178 -0.67 6.66 24.16
N GLU A 179 -1.04 5.53 24.74
CA GLU A 179 -1.98 5.40 25.83
C GLU A 179 -1.27 5.04 27.16
N GLU A 180 -2.01 5.04 28.26
CA GLU A 180 -1.49 4.61 29.55
C GLU A 180 -1.01 3.14 29.48
N GLY A 181 0.20 2.87 29.99
CA GLY A 181 0.83 1.54 29.93
C GLY A 181 1.62 1.23 28.65
N ASP A 182 1.49 2.02 27.58
CA ASP A 182 2.21 1.77 26.33
C ASP A 182 3.72 1.94 26.48
N ARG A 183 4.17 2.83 27.37
CA ARG A 183 5.60 3.01 27.66
C ARG A 183 6.25 1.75 28.19
N GLU A 184 5.56 0.99 29.04
CA GLU A 184 6.05 -0.29 29.58
C GLU A 184 6.20 -1.32 28.45
N LYS A 185 5.26 -1.35 27.50
CA LYS A 185 5.31 -2.24 26.34
C LYS A 185 6.46 -1.86 25.39
N ILE A 186 6.73 -0.57 25.21
CA ILE A 186 7.88 -0.08 24.43
C ILE A 186 9.19 -0.51 25.08
N GLU A 187 9.34 -0.31 26.39
CA GLU A 187 10.52 -0.76 27.13
C GLU A 187 10.67 -2.31 27.11
N ALA A 188 9.56 -3.05 27.13
CA ALA A 188 9.59 -4.48 26.96
C ALA A 188 10.11 -4.90 25.57
N VAL A 189 9.77 -4.14 24.50
CA VAL A 189 10.35 -4.35 23.16
C VAL A 189 11.85 -4.09 23.18
N LYS A 190 12.31 -2.98 23.78
CA LYS A 190 13.75 -2.67 23.89
C LYS A 190 14.51 -3.73 24.68
N ALA A 191 13.94 -4.21 25.79
CA ALA A 191 14.54 -5.24 26.63
C ALA A 191 14.78 -6.57 25.88
N LYS A 192 13.91 -6.95 24.92
CA LYS A 192 14.12 -8.12 24.04
C LYS A 192 15.43 -8.06 23.29
N TYR A 193 15.97 -6.87 23.05
CA TYR A 193 17.19 -6.60 22.29
C TYR A 193 18.27 -5.99 23.20
N ASN A 194 18.29 -6.37 24.49
CA ASN A 194 19.27 -5.94 25.49
C ASN A 194 19.40 -4.41 25.62
N ASN A 195 18.32 -3.66 25.35
CA ASN A 195 18.28 -2.19 25.32
C ASN A 195 19.28 -1.55 24.33
N LYS A 196 19.73 -2.30 23.32
CA LYS A 196 20.55 -1.77 22.25
C LYS A 196 19.72 -0.94 21.27
N PRO A 197 20.34 -0.01 20.53
CA PRO A 197 19.67 0.68 19.43
C PRO A 197 19.10 -0.30 18.42
N ILE A 198 17.87 -0.05 17.96
CA ILE A 198 17.14 -0.91 17.03
C ILE A 198 17.07 -0.22 15.66
N VAL A 199 17.55 -0.90 14.62
CA VAL A 199 17.27 -0.60 13.22
C VAL A 199 16.05 -1.41 12.82
N PHE A 200 14.91 -0.77 12.63
CA PHE A 200 13.64 -1.42 12.38
C PHE A 200 13.22 -1.34 10.92
N PHE A 201 12.68 -2.43 10.40
CA PHE A 201 12.01 -2.51 9.10
C PHE A 201 10.66 -3.19 9.27
N ILE A 202 9.63 -2.68 8.60
CA ILE A 202 8.34 -3.36 8.42
C ILE A 202 7.91 -3.33 6.96
N GLY A 203 7.49 -4.48 6.45
CA GLY A 203 6.94 -4.56 5.11
C GLY A 203 6.90 -5.97 4.55
N ARG A 204 6.30 -6.08 3.37
CA ARG A 204 6.25 -7.36 2.66
C ARG A 204 7.63 -7.75 2.13
N HIS A 205 8.09 -8.97 2.39
CA HIS A 205 9.39 -9.47 1.93
C HIS A 205 9.35 -9.81 0.44
N ILE A 206 9.53 -8.79 -0.39
CA ILE A 206 9.53 -8.85 -1.86
C ILE A 206 10.67 -8.03 -2.44
N GLN A 207 11.06 -8.33 -3.67
CA GLN A 207 12.24 -7.78 -4.33
C GLN A 207 12.41 -6.27 -4.21
N TYR A 208 11.37 -5.48 -4.52
CA TYR A 208 11.52 -4.03 -4.59
C TYR A 208 11.63 -3.35 -3.21
N LYS A 209 11.34 -4.07 -2.13
CA LYS A 209 11.53 -3.58 -0.76
C LYS A 209 13.00 -3.58 -0.32
N GLY A 210 13.89 -4.18 -1.12
CA GLY A 210 15.33 -4.03 -0.96
C GLY A 210 15.94 -4.66 0.29
N LEU A 211 15.23 -5.58 0.97
CA LEU A 211 15.72 -6.24 2.19
C LEU A 211 17.12 -6.89 2.06
N PRO A 212 17.52 -7.47 0.91
CA PRO A 212 18.89 -7.94 0.76
C PRO A 212 19.96 -6.87 1.02
N HIS A 213 19.69 -5.61 0.62
CA HIS A 213 20.61 -4.50 0.88
C HIS A 213 20.69 -4.14 2.37
N LEU A 214 19.58 -4.23 3.11
CA LEU A 214 19.58 -4.01 4.56
C LEU A 214 20.40 -5.09 5.29
N ILE A 215 20.23 -6.36 4.90
CA ILE A 215 20.98 -7.49 5.48
C ILE A 215 22.47 -7.37 5.15
N GLU A 216 22.80 -6.92 3.94
CA GLU A 216 24.20 -6.71 3.55
C GLU A 216 24.80 -5.51 4.29
N ALA A 217 24.07 -4.41 4.43
CA ALA A 217 24.50 -3.19 5.12
C ALA A 217 24.85 -3.46 6.60
N GLU A 218 24.16 -4.40 7.25
CA GLU A 218 24.45 -4.80 8.64
C GLU A 218 25.94 -5.12 8.86
N ARG A 219 26.60 -5.75 7.88
CA ARG A 219 28.01 -6.13 7.98
C ARG A 219 28.99 -4.96 8.08
N PHE A 220 28.56 -3.78 7.65
CA PHE A 220 29.37 -2.56 7.66
C PHE A 220 29.06 -1.66 8.86
N VAL A 221 28.01 -1.95 9.62
CA VAL A 221 27.63 -1.18 10.81
C VAL A 221 28.47 -1.61 11.99
N GLN A 222 29.33 -0.67 12.46
CA GLN A 222 30.24 -0.90 13.58
C GLN A 222 29.57 -0.70 14.96
N SER A 223 28.49 0.08 14.99
CA SER A 223 27.73 0.31 16.23
C SER A 223 27.10 -0.97 16.74
N ASP A 224 27.08 -1.12 18.07
CA ASP A 224 26.38 -2.24 18.73
C ASP A 224 24.88 -2.01 18.73
N CYS A 225 24.22 -2.45 17.66
CA CYS A 225 22.78 -2.30 17.43
C CYS A 225 22.17 -3.60 16.88
N GLU A 226 20.85 -3.70 16.96
CA GLU A 226 20.10 -4.87 16.50
C GLU A 226 19.22 -4.50 15.30
N PHE A 227 19.11 -5.41 14.34
CA PHE A 227 18.31 -5.24 13.14
C PHE A 227 17.03 -6.06 13.26
N VAL A 228 15.89 -5.42 13.36
CA VAL A 228 14.60 -6.06 13.55
C VAL A 228 13.78 -5.95 12.28
N ILE A 229 13.52 -7.09 11.66
CA ILE A 229 12.82 -7.20 10.37
C ILE A 229 11.44 -7.81 10.60
N ALA A 230 10.42 -6.99 10.48
CA ALA A 230 9.02 -7.39 10.59
C ALA A 230 8.36 -7.55 9.21
N GLY A 231 7.32 -8.39 9.19
CA GLY A 231 6.58 -8.72 7.98
C GLY A 231 6.85 -10.12 7.48
N ASP A 232 6.38 -10.38 6.27
CA ASP A 232 6.44 -11.71 5.65
C ASP A 232 6.33 -11.59 4.13
N GLY A 233 6.76 -12.61 3.39
CA GLY A 233 6.62 -12.65 1.94
C GLY A 233 7.43 -13.76 1.27
N PRO A 234 7.37 -13.83 -0.07
CA PRO A 234 8.03 -14.90 -0.83
C PRO A 234 9.54 -15.01 -0.64
N LEU A 235 10.19 -13.93 -0.19
CA LEU A 235 11.66 -13.92 0.03
C LEU A 235 12.06 -14.21 1.49
N THR A 236 11.10 -14.43 2.40
CA THR A 236 11.40 -14.59 3.84
C THR A 236 12.43 -15.66 4.12
N GLU A 237 12.24 -16.86 3.59
CA GLU A 237 13.16 -17.99 3.86
C GLU A 237 14.53 -17.79 3.21
N GLU A 238 14.59 -17.21 2.01
CA GLU A 238 15.85 -16.85 1.36
C GLU A 238 16.62 -15.79 2.17
N LEU A 239 15.92 -14.77 2.67
CA LEU A 239 16.50 -13.71 3.49
C LEU A 239 17.06 -14.26 4.81
N LYS A 240 16.32 -15.14 5.48
CA LYS A 240 16.79 -15.82 6.70
C LYS A 240 18.04 -16.66 6.44
N ALA A 241 18.05 -17.44 5.35
CA ALA A 241 19.18 -18.28 4.98
C ALA A 241 20.46 -17.47 4.67
N ASN A 242 20.28 -16.26 4.10
CA ASN A 242 21.38 -15.36 3.76
C ASN A 242 21.85 -14.49 4.95
N SER A 243 21.02 -14.34 5.97
CA SER A 243 21.36 -13.61 7.19
C SER A 243 22.05 -14.53 8.19
N LYS A 244 23.36 -14.39 8.34
CA LYS A 244 24.16 -15.18 9.29
C LYS A 244 24.49 -14.43 10.57
N SER A 245 24.15 -13.16 10.65
CA SER A 245 24.45 -12.32 11.80
C SER A 245 23.47 -12.58 12.94
N PRO A 246 23.93 -12.76 14.18
CA PRO A 246 23.07 -12.87 15.36
C PRO A 246 22.31 -11.56 15.68
N ARG A 247 22.71 -10.44 15.08
CA ARG A 247 22.04 -9.13 15.27
C ARG A 247 20.82 -8.94 14.39
N VAL A 248 20.51 -9.87 13.47
CA VAL A 248 19.37 -9.76 12.55
C VAL A 248 18.24 -10.66 12.99
N HIS A 249 17.12 -10.08 13.36
CA HIS A 249 15.97 -10.75 13.93
C HIS A 249 14.75 -10.65 12.99
N PHE A 250 14.25 -11.79 12.53
CA PHE A 250 13.00 -11.87 11.78
C PHE A 250 11.84 -12.16 12.73
N VAL A 251 10.99 -11.16 12.97
CA VAL A 251 9.92 -11.24 13.98
C VAL A 251 8.57 -11.65 13.39
N GLY A 252 8.48 -11.82 12.06
CA GLY A 252 7.22 -12.18 11.41
C GLY A 252 6.26 -11.00 11.32
N ARG A 253 4.97 -11.29 11.16
CA ARG A 253 3.92 -10.27 11.12
C ARG A 253 3.64 -9.77 12.53
N LEU A 254 3.54 -8.47 12.66
CA LEU A 254 3.11 -7.79 13.88
C LEU A 254 1.63 -7.42 13.78
N SER A 255 0.92 -7.43 14.89
CA SER A 255 -0.39 -6.80 15.00
C SER A 255 -0.25 -5.27 14.93
N ASP A 256 -1.36 -4.56 14.67
CA ASP A 256 -1.34 -3.09 14.62
C ASP A 256 -0.87 -2.50 15.97
N GLU A 257 -1.23 -3.11 17.07
CA GLU A 257 -0.78 -2.70 18.41
C GLU A 257 0.73 -2.91 18.61
N GLU A 258 1.25 -4.09 18.27
CA GLU A 258 2.68 -4.39 18.38
C GLU A 258 3.50 -3.46 17.47
N LEU A 259 3.01 -3.18 16.26
CA LEU A 259 3.67 -2.30 15.29
C LEU A 259 3.94 -0.91 15.88
N LYS A 260 2.96 -0.35 16.61
CA LYS A 260 3.12 0.91 17.34
C LYS A 260 4.35 0.86 18.27
N PHE A 261 4.46 -0.19 19.09
CA PHE A 261 5.56 -0.30 20.07
C PHE A 261 6.91 -0.48 19.40
N TYR A 262 6.97 -1.24 18.30
CA TYR A 262 8.23 -1.38 17.54
C TYR A 262 8.66 -0.08 16.88
N HIS A 263 7.74 0.72 16.34
CA HIS A 263 8.07 2.05 15.83
C HIS A 263 8.66 2.96 16.91
N TYR A 264 8.04 3.04 18.08
CA TYR A 264 8.54 3.86 19.20
C TYR A 264 9.81 3.32 19.85
N ALA A 265 10.05 2.00 19.80
CA ALA A 265 11.25 1.39 20.33
C ALA A 265 12.45 1.55 19.37
N ALA A 266 12.21 1.75 18.09
CA ALA A 266 13.23 1.86 17.08
C ALA A 266 14.03 3.16 17.21
N SER A 267 15.36 3.07 17.04
CA SER A 267 16.25 4.22 16.93
C SER A 267 16.32 4.76 15.51
N ILE A 268 16.18 3.86 14.51
CA ILE A 268 16.20 4.17 13.08
C ILE A 268 15.18 3.28 12.38
N PHE A 269 14.43 3.88 11.45
CA PHE A 269 13.58 3.14 10.53
C PHE A 269 14.30 2.94 9.20
N ALA A 270 14.65 1.70 8.89
CA ALA A 270 15.27 1.36 7.61
C ALA A 270 14.21 1.18 6.54
N PHE A 271 14.28 1.94 5.45
CA PHE A 271 13.34 1.86 4.34
C PHE A 271 14.08 1.65 3.01
N PRO A 272 14.64 0.45 2.79
CA PRO A 272 15.58 0.16 1.70
C PRO A 272 14.88 -0.11 0.36
N SER A 273 13.67 0.40 0.13
CA SER A 273 12.96 0.25 -1.14
C SER A 273 13.77 0.83 -2.31
N ILE A 274 13.83 0.08 -3.44
CA ILE A 274 14.73 0.36 -4.57
C ILE A 274 14.04 0.74 -5.87
N THR A 275 12.72 0.81 -5.90
CA THR A 275 11.99 1.16 -7.11
C THR A 275 10.79 2.04 -6.84
N LYS A 276 10.36 2.80 -7.84
CA LYS A 276 9.17 3.65 -7.79
C LYS A 276 7.83 2.90 -7.63
N ASN A 277 7.83 1.56 -7.55
CA ASN A 277 6.66 0.80 -7.09
C ASN A 277 6.29 1.15 -5.64
N GLU A 278 7.26 1.70 -4.90
CA GLU A 278 7.01 2.38 -3.65
C GLU A 278 6.57 3.83 -3.93
N ALA A 279 5.28 4.02 -4.11
CA ALA A 279 4.76 5.31 -4.54
C ALA A 279 4.70 6.37 -3.44
N PHE A 280 4.73 5.96 -2.16
CA PHE A 280 4.63 6.88 -1.01
C PHE A 280 5.44 6.40 0.19
N GLY A 281 5.24 5.16 0.64
CA GLY A 281 5.83 4.64 1.87
C GLY A 281 4.95 4.90 3.08
N VAL A 282 3.80 4.24 3.18
CA VAL A 282 2.90 4.39 4.35
C VAL A 282 3.64 4.06 5.65
N ALA A 283 4.39 2.94 5.68
CA ALA A 283 5.19 2.57 6.86
C ALA A 283 6.28 3.60 7.22
N LEU A 284 6.77 4.36 6.22
CA LEU A 284 7.69 5.48 6.46
C LEU A 284 6.98 6.63 7.19
N ALA A 285 5.76 6.97 6.77
CA ALA A 285 4.96 7.99 7.45
C ALA A 285 4.57 7.57 8.89
N GLU A 286 4.30 6.27 9.10
CA GLU A 286 4.04 5.68 10.41
C GLU A 286 5.25 5.83 11.34
N ALA A 287 6.45 5.48 10.87
CA ALA A 287 7.70 5.66 11.62
C ALA A 287 7.95 7.12 11.99
N MET A 288 7.76 8.04 11.04
CA MET A 288 7.94 9.46 11.25
C MET A 288 6.94 10.04 12.26
N PHE A 289 5.68 9.58 12.24
CA PHE A 289 4.69 9.94 13.26
C PHE A 289 5.14 9.53 14.67
N CYS A 290 5.83 8.40 14.77
CA CYS A 290 6.42 7.91 16.03
C CYS A 290 7.77 8.56 16.37
N ASN A 291 8.16 9.64 15.67
CA ASN A 291 9.45 10.35 15.82
C ASN A 291 10.68 9.47 15.53
N THR A 292 10.55 8.43 14.72
CA THR A 292 11.66 7.57 14.34
C THR A 292 12.26 8.05 13.02
N PRO A 293 13.52 8.54 13.02
CA PRO A 293 14.18 8.99 11.80
C PRO A 293 14.40 7.84 10.82
N ALA A 294 14.28 8.14 9.53
CA ALA A 294 14.37 7.11 8.49
C ALA A 294 15.70 7.17 7.72
N VAL A 295 16.13 6.02 7.21
CA VAL A 295 17.16 5.91 6.19
C VAL A 295 16.52 5.31 4.93
N THR A 296 16.58 6.05 3.83
CA THR A 296 15.95 5.69 2.54
C THR A 296 16.95 5.75 1.40
N PHE A 297 16.69 4.99 0.33
CA PHE A 297 17.42 5.21 -0.93
C PHE A 297 16.82 6.39 -1.72
N THR A 298 17.66 7.02 -2.55
CA THR A 298 17.18 7.93 -3.60
C THR A 298 16.43 7.14 -4.67
N ILE A 299 15.12 7.39 -4.81
CA ILE A 299 14.28 6.68 -5.79
C ILE A 299 13.65 7.68 -6.74
N SER A 300 14.22 7.81 -7.92
CA SER A 300 13.69 8.71 -8.95
C SER A 300 12.24 8.38 -9.30
N GLY A 301 11.37 9.38 -9.26
CA GLY A 301 9.95 9.27 -9.57
C GLY A 301 9.11 8.53 -8.52
N SER A 302 9.64 8.35 -7.30
CA SER A 302 8.91 7.83 -6.13
C SER A 302 8.48 8.96 -5.21
N GLY A 303 7.44 8.73 -4.41
CA GLY A 303 7.05 9.62 -3.32
C GLY A 303 7.83 9.43 -2.03
N VAL A 304 8.73 8.44 -1.94
CA VAL A 304 9.52 8.15 -0.73
C VAL A 304 10.32 9.38 -0.29
N ASN A 305 11.06 9.97 -1.21
CA ASN A 305 11.88 11.16 -0.96
C ASN A 305 11.07 12.48 -0.90
N TRP A 306 9.77 12.40 -1.07
CA TRP A 306 8.80 13.45 -0.74
C TRP A 306 8.29 13.34 0.70
N VAL A 307 8.15 12.10 1.21
CA VAL A 307 7.70 11.82 2.58
C VAL A 307 8.86 12.03 3.56
N SER A 308 10.03 11.43 3.29
CA SER A 308 11.24 11.62 4.11
C SER A 308 12.19 12.61 3.45
N LEU A 309 12.41 13.75 4.11
CA LEU A 309 13.28 14.83 3.61
C LEU A 309 14.70 14.62 4.12
N ASN A 310 15.64 14.57 3.18
CA ASN A 310 17.05 14.36 3.49
C ASN A 310 17.61 15.45 4.40
N GLY A 311 18.22 15.04 5.51
CA GLY A 311 18.80 15.94 6.52
C GLY A 311 17.79 16.62 7.46
N GLU A 312 16.47 16.44 7.25
CA GLU A 312 15.42 16.99 8.11
C GLU A 312 14.69 15.91 8.90
N THR A 313 14.12 14.92 8.21
CA THR A 313 13.33 13.85 8.82
C THR A 313 13.98 12.48 8.71
N GLY A 314 15.11 12.39 8.01
CA GLY A 314 15.88 11.19 7.82
C GLY A 314 17.12 11.46 6.95
N LEU A 315 17.76 10.39 6.53
CA LEU A 315 18.89 10.41 5.61
C LEU A 315 18.54 9.67 4.32
N GLU A 316 18.98 10.23 3.21
CA GLU A 316 18.86 9.65 1.87
C GLU A 316 20.25 9.18 1.41
N VAL A 317 20.33 7.96 0.90
CA VAL A 317 21.57 7.32 0.45
C VAL A 317 21.44 6.77 -0.98
#